data_241dba299f3929ded9826b90736bebb8
#
_entry.id   241dba299f3929ded9826b90736bebb8
#
_cell.length_a   1.000
_cell.length_b   1.000
_cell.length_c   1.000
_cell.angle_alpha   90.00
_cell.angle_beta   90.00
_cell.angle_gamma   90.00
#
_symmetry.space_group_name_H-M   'P 1'
#
loop_
_entity.id
_entity.type
_entity.pdbx_description
1 polymer ?
#
loop_
_entity_poly.entity_id
_entity_poly.type
_entity_poly.pdbx_seq_one_letter_code
_entity_poly.pdbx_strand_id
1 'polypeptide(L)'
;TLRRPGPYGGKTAAGRDTVALMTIHERKQSLRDDVGERLRGMSREERARESLLIRRGIADLPEWRGTPTVLGFLPMADEADLEPLLSEAVEAGKRLGLPRLGGAELRFSGVAKLEPESFRRNRELGFREPVGEGEEISLSGDAPAVVLVPGRAFDPAGGRLGRGGGYYDRFLGTLSLLRSRGRARPGSFDAASSTSQIILVGVAFSV
;
A
#
# COMPACT_ATOMS: atom_id res chain seq x y z
N THR A 1 -31.72 31.29 71.21
CA THR A 1 -32.61 31.11 70.07
C THR A 1 -31.74 30.84 68.85
N LEU A 2 -31.62 29.56 68.49
CA LEU A 2 -30.80 29.08 67.39
C LEU A 2 -31.59 29.13 66.04
N ARG A 3 -31.05 29.86 65.08
CA ARG A 3 -31.57 29.87 63.72
C ARG A 3 -30.93 28.69 62.95
N ARG A 4 -31.79 27.85 62.33
CA ARG A 4 -31.38 26.81 61.36
C ARG A 4 -31.07 27.43 60.00
N PRO A 5 -29.99 27.02 59.33
CA PRO A 5 -29.76 27.38 57.93
C PRO A 5 -30.61 26.51 57.00
N GLY A 6 -31.18 27.10 55.95
CA GLY A 6 -31.96 26.45 54.93
C GLY A 6 -31.11 25.65 53.88
N PRO A 7 -31.75 24.81 53.08
CA PRO A 7 -31.03 23.92 52.16
C PRO A 7 -30.62 24.66 50.90
N TYR A 8 -29.31 24.83 50.71
CA TYR A 8 -28.78 25.23 49.44
C TYR A 8 -28.81 24.01 48.49
N GLY A 9 -29.64 24.07 47.51
CA GLY A 9 -29.66 23.15 46.39
C GLY A 9 -28.39 23.32 45.54
N GLY A 10 -27.44 22.45 45.72
CA GLY A 10 -26.29 22.32 44.84
C GLY A 10 -26.71 21.73 43.51
N LYS A 11 -26.68 22.54 42.44
CA LYS A 11 -26.69 22.02 41.07
C LYS A 11 -25.39 21.26 40.83
N THR A 12 -25.48 19.94 40.79
CA THR A 12 -24.39 19.10 40.31
C THR A 12 -24.25 19.33 38.81
N ALA A 13 -23.14 19.95 38.45
CA ALA A 13 -22.69 20.02 37.06
C ALA A 13 -22.24 18.60 36.63
N ALA A 14 -23.19 17.82 36.11
CA ALA A 14 -22.95 16.56 35.40
C ALA A 14 -22.97 16.83 33.90
N GLY A 15 -21.91 17.38 33.41
CA GLY A 15 -21.63 17.54 31.98
C GLY A 15 -20.15 17.25 31.74
N ARG A 16 -19.73 16.02 32.06
CA ARG A 16 -18.50 15.49 31.46
C ARG A 16 -18.91 14.94 30.11
N ASP A 17 -18.61 15.71 29.07
CA ASP A 17 -18.62 15.20 27.70
C ASP A 17 -17.70 13.99 27.67
N THR A 18 -18.27 12.82 27.75
CA THR A 18 -17.59 11.57 27.50
C THR A 18 -17.33 11.53 26.00
N VAL A 19 -16.21 12.12 25.56
CA VAL A 19 -15.69 11.90 24.22
C VAL A 19 -15.45 10.40 24.16
N ALA A 20 -16.34 9.67 23.51
CA ALA A 20 -16.21 8.25 23.30
C ALA A 20 -14.87 8.04 22.58
N LEU A 21 -13.93 7.34 23.21
CA LEU A 21 -12.62 7.04 22.64
C LEU A 21 -12.87 6.08 21.47
N MET A 22 -12.80 6.61 20.25
CA MET A 22 -12.86 5.79 19.05
C MET A 22 -11.77 4.72 19.08
N THR A 23 -12.15 3.51 18.75
CA THR A 23 -11.21 2.41 18.57
C THR A 23 -10.28 2.69 17.38
N ILE A 24 -9.14 1.99 17.31
CA ILE A 24 -8.22 2.08 16.15
C ILE A 24 -8.95 1.71 14.84
N HIS A 25 -9.88 0.77 14.91
CA HIS A 25 -10.67 0.36 13.74
C HIS A 25 -11.57 1.50 13.24
N GLU A 26 -12.33 2.13 14.13
CA GLU A 26 -13.21 3.26 13.81
C GLU A 26 -12.41 4.46 13.27
N ARG A 27 -11.26 4.78 13.87
CA ARG A 27 -10.38 5.84 13.36
C ARG A 27 -9.87 5.55 11.95
N LYS A 28 -9.45 4.31 11.69
CA LYS A 28 -9.03 3.90 10.34
C LYS A 28 -10.17 3.95 9.34
N GLN A 29 -11.39 3.64 9.77
CA GLN A 29 -12.56 3.72 8.89
C GLN A 29 -12.90 5.17 8.58
N SER A 30 -13.00 6.04 9.58
CA SER A 30 -13.21 7.49 9.39
C SER A 30 -12.17 8.08 8.42
N LEU A 31 -10.90 7.77 8.61
CA LEU A 31 -9.83 8.26 7.73
C LEU A 31 -9.97 7.72 6.28
N ARG A 32 -10.44 6.48 6.10
CA ARG A 32 -10.72 5.95 4.74
C ARG A 32 -11.85 6.71 4.07
N ASP A 33 -12.88 7.08 4.83
CA ASP A 33 -14.03 7.80 4.32
C ASP A 33 -13.65 9.23 3.92
N ASP A 34 -12.87 9.93 4.76
CA ASP A 34 -12.35 11.28 4.51
C ASP A 34 -11.44 11.31 3.26
N VAL A 35 -10.46 10.40 3.18
CA VAL A 35 -9.59 10.28 2.01
C VAL A 35 -10.40 9.88 0.78
N GLY A 36 -11.36 8.97 0.92
CA GLY A 36 -12.25 8.55 -0.15
C GLY A 36 -13.08 9.71 -0.72
N GLU A 37 -13.54 10.64 0.12
CA GLU A 37 -14.25 11.83 -0.31
C GLU A 37 -13.34 12.77 -1.12
N ARG A 38 -12.15 13.05 -0.61
CA ARG A 38 -11.16 13.87 -1.33
C ARG A 38 -10.79 13.28 -2.69
N LEU A 39 -10.54 11.98 -2.74
CA LEU A 39 -10.25 11.27 -3.98
C LEU A 39 -11.42 11.34 -4.98
N ARG A 40 -12.68 11.28 -4.53
CA ARG A 40 -13.84 11.46 -5.41
C ARG A 40 -13.95 12.88 -5.95
N GLY A 41 -13.52 13.87 -5.17
CA GLY A 41 -13.50 15.29 -5.57
C GLY A 41 -12.44 15.64 -6.61
N MET A 42 -11.40 14.80 -6.80
CA MET A 42 -10.38 15.06 -7.81
C MET A 42 -10.93 14.95 -9.23
N SER A 43 -10.67 15.93 -10.05
CA SER A 43 -10.98 15.92 -11.48
C SER A 43 -10.11 14.89 -12.23
N ARG A 44 -10.49 14.57 -13.46
CA ARG A 44 -9.70 13.67 -14.31
C ARG A 44 -8.33 14.27 -14.63
N GLU A 45 -8.27 15.57 -14.85
CA GLU A 45 -7.06 16.34 -15.15
C GLU A 45 -6.09 16.34 -13.96
N GLU A 46 -6.60 16.54 -12.74
CA GLU A 46 -5.80 16.46 -11.52
C GLU A 46 -5.22 15.08 -11.32
N ARG A 47 -6.03 14.02 -11.48
CA ARG A 47 -5.55 12.63 -11.39
C ARG A 47 -4.47 12.31 -12.42
N ALA A 48 -4.63 12.77 -13.66
CA ALA A 48 -3.65 12.56 -14.71
C ALA A 48 -2.32 13.27 -14.40
N ARG A 49 -2.39 14.52 -13.94
CA ARG A 49 -1.22 15.31 -13.52
C ARG A 49 -0.49 14.64 -12.35
N GLU A 50 -1.21 14.29 -11.28
CA GLU A 50 -0.63 13.64 -10.11
C GLU A 50 -0.04 12.27 -10.45
N SER A 51 -0.72 11.48 -11.28
CA SER A 51 -0.20 10.21 -11.78
C SER A 51 1.11 10.38 -12.55
N LEU A 52 1.21 11.43 -13.38
CA LEU A 52 2.46 11.75 -14.09
C LEU A 52 3.60 12.10 -13.13
N LEU A 53 3.32 12.90 -12.10
CA LEU A 53 4.33 13.27 -11.10
C LEU A 53 4.80 12.05 -10.31
N ILE A 54 3.88 11.17 -9.92
CA ILE A 54 4.18 9.91 -9.22
C ILE A 54 5.08 9.02 -10.11
N ARG A 55 4.71 8.81 -11.38
CA ARG A 55 5.52 8.02 -12.32
C ARG A 55 6.94 8.56 -12.48
N ARG A 56 7.06 9.89 -12.66
CA ARG A 56 8.39 10.54 -12.73
C ARG A 56 9.20 10.33 -11.46
N GLY A 57 8.58 10.56 -10.30
CA GLY A 57 9.24 10.34 -9.02
C GLY A 57 9.75 8.90 -8.85
N ILE A 58 8.97 7.90 -9.28
CA ILE A 58 9.40 6.50 -9.24
C ILE A 58 10.53 6.23 -10.25
N ALA A 59 10.40 6.72 -11.48
CA ALA A 59 11.39 6.52 -12.54
C ALA A 59 12.76 7.16 -12.20
N ASP A 60 12.76 8.22 -11.39
CA ASP A 60 13.98 8.91 -10.95
C ASP A 60 14.71 8.20 -9.81
N LEU A 61 14.07 7.25 -9.11
CA LEU A 61 14.72 6.47 -8.06
C LEU A 61 15.88 5.65 -8.65
N PRO A 62 17.09 5.73 -8.07
CA PRO A 62 18.22 4.88 -8.47
C PRO A 62 17.87 3.39 -8.42
N GLU A 63 17.11 3.01 -7.42
CA GLU A 63 16.64 1.64 -7.20
C GLU A 63 15.73 1.17 -8.33
N TRP A 64 14.85 2.03 -8.83
CA TRP A 64 14.01 1.71 -9.98
C TRP A 64 14.84 1.40 -11.22
N ARG A 65 15.87 2.20 -11.47
CA ARG A 65 16.75 2.03 -12.64
C ARG A 65 17.60 0.75 -12.55
N GLY A 66 18.14 0.47 -11.37
CA GLY A 66 19.08 -0.64 -11.15
C GLY A 66 18.43 -2.00 -10.89
N THR A 67 17.11 -2.06 -10.71
CA THR A 67 16.43 -3.28 -10.29
C THR A 67 15.83 -4.04 -11.48
N PRO A 68 16.09 -5.37 -11.62
CA PRO A 68 15.57 -6.18 -12.71
C PRO A 68 14.12 -6.64 -12.49
N THR A 69 13.61 -6.62 -11.25
CA THR A 69 12.28 -7.14 -10.91
C THR A 69 11.41 -6.08 -10.27
N VAL A 70 10.20 -5.93 -10.78
CA VAL A 70 9.19 -5.00 -10.29
C VAL A 70 7.92 -5.78 -9.93
N LEU A 71 7.43 -5.63 -8.71
CA LEU A 71 6.06 -6.00 -8.36
C LEU A 71 5.22 -4.72 -8.38
N GLY A 72 4.33 -4.63 -9.36
CA GLY A 72 3.44 -3.49 -9.56
C GLY A 72 1.99 -3.82 -9.27
N PHE A 73 1.11 -2.91 -9.64
CA PHE A 73 -0.35 -3.12 -9.63
C PHE A 73 -0.98 -2.32 -10.76
N LEU A 74 -2.11 -2.81 -11.29
CA LEU A 74 -2.93 -2.05 -12.21
C LEU A 74 -3.91 -1.19 -11.41
N PRO A 75 -4.01 0.11 -11.72
CA PRO A 75 -4.77 1.04 -10.88
C PRO A 75 -6.27 0.77 -10.91
N MET A 76 -6.90 0.97 -9.78
CA MET A 76 -8.35 1.18 -9.66
C MET A 76 -8.68 2.64 -9.98
N ALA A 77 -9.97 2.96 -10.11
CA ALA A 77 -10.41 4.30 -10.52
C ALA A 77 -9.96 5.46 -9.61
N ASP A 78 -9.65 5.15 -8.34
CA ASP A 78 -9.19 6.11 -7.33
C ASP A 78 -7.71 5.91 -6.95
N GLU A 79 -6.92 5.28 -7.82
CA GLU A 79 -5.49 5.05 -7.66
C GLU A 79 -4.71 5.74 -8.80
N ALA A 80 -3.43 6.02 -8.54
CA ALA A 80 -2.55 6.63 -9.53
C ALA A 80 -2.32 5.67 -10.71
N ASP A 81 -2.46 6.21 -11.93
CA ASP A 81 -2.20 5.45 -13.15
C ASP A 81 -0.70 5.21 -13.34
N LEU A 82 -0.29 3.98 -13.09
CA LEU A 82 1.08 3.50 -13.26
C LEU A 82 1.29 2.70 -14.54
N GLU A 83 0.24 2.42 -15.33
CA GLU A 83 0.35 1.55 -16.52
C GLU A 83 1.44 1.98 -17.49
N PRO A 84 1.59 3.27 -17.85
CA PRO A 84 2.68 3.69 -18.72
C PRO A 84 4.07 3.34 -18.17
N LEU A 85 4.31 3.58 -16.88
CA LEU A 85 5.58 3.25 -16.23
C LEU A 85 5.85 1.75 -16.20
N LEU A 86 4.82 0.94 -15.96
CA LEU A 86 4.95 -0.52 -15.96
C LEU A 86 5.19 -1.07 -17.37
N SER A 87 4.58 -0.46 -18.41
CA SER A 87 4.84 -0.80 -19.81
C SER A 87 6.29 -0.52 -20.18
N GLU A 88 6.77 0.68 -19.88
CA GLU A 88 8.18 1.06 -20.07
C GLU A 88 9.14 0.12 -19.35
N ALA A 89 8.80 -0.34 -18.14
CA ALA A 89 9.61 -1.29 -17.38
C ALA A 89 9.72 -2.65 -18.09
N VAL A 90 8.61 -3.15 -18.65
CA VAL A 90 8.61 -4.40 -19.43
C VAL A 90 9.41 -4.24 -20.71
N GLU A 91 9.21 -3.15 -21.45
CA GLU A 91 9.96 -2.81 -22.67
C GLU A 91 11.47 -2.69 -22.42
N ALA A 92 11.85 -2.19 -21.24
CA ALA A 92 13.25 -2.14 -20.78
C ALA A 92 13.80 -3.50 -20.31
N GLY A 93 13.02 -4.59 -20.43
CA GLY A 93 13.43 -5.94 -20.06
C GLY A 93 13.33 -6.28 -18.56
N LYS A 94 12.64 -5.47 -17.76
CA LYS A 94 12.38 -5.82 -16.36
C LYS A 94 11.34 -6.94 -16.26
N ARG A 95 11.50 -7.80 -15.27
CA ARG A 95 10.47 -8.79 -14.90
C ARG A 95 9.37 -8.08 -14.12
N LEU A 96 8.16 -8.03 -14.68
CA LEU A 96 7.00 -7.42 -14.03
C LEU A 96 6.09 -8.50 -13.43
N GLY A 97 5.82 -8.39 -12.13
CA GLY A 97 4.78 -9.16 -11.44
C GLY A 97 3.58 -8.29 -11.13
N LEU A 98 2.38 -8.77 -11.47
CA LEU A 98 1.12 -8.12 -11.11
C LEU A 98 0.29 -9.00 -10.16
N PRO A 99 -0.49 -8.38 -9.25
CA PRO A 99 -1.18 -9.09 -8.19
C PRO A 99 -2.30 -9.96 -8.74
N ARG A 100 -2.42 -11.15 -8.16
CA ARG A 100 -3.50 -12.11 -8.36
C ARG A 100 -3.94 -12.64 -6.99
N LEU A 101 -5.22 -12.88 -6.81
CA LEU A 101 -5.72 -13.55 -5.60
C LEU A 101 -5.61 -15.07 -5.75
N GLY A 102 -4.94 -15.69 -4.79
CA GLY A 102 -4.93 -17.12 -4.54
C GLY A 102 -5.63 -17.42 -3.21
N GLY A 103 -6.97 -17.40 -3.20
CA GLY A 103 -7.73 -17.46 -1.95
C GLY A 103 -7.54 -16.18 -1.12
N ALA A 104 -7.07 -16.32 0.13
CA ALA A 104 -6.82 -15.18 1.02
C ALA A 104 -5.43 -14.53 0.83
N GLU A 105 -4.60 -15.06 -0.06
CA GLU A 105 -3.23 -14.60 -0.28
C GLU A 105 -3.10 -13.77 -1.55
N LEU A 106 -2.22 -12.77 -1.48
CA LEU A 106 -1.81 -11.99 -2.63
C LEU A 106 -0.54 -12.64 -3.21
N ARG A 107 -0.63 -13.07 -4.48
CA ARG A 107 0.47 -13.63 -5.25
C ARG A 107 0.76 -12.74 -6.44
N PHE A 108 1.93 -12.85 -7.03
CA PHE A 108 2.32 -12.04 -8.18
C PHE A 108 2.62 -12.93 -9.38
N SER A 109 1.84 -12.76 -10.44
CA SER A 109 2.06 -13.46 -11.71
C SER A 109 2.89 -12.60 -12.65
N GLY A 110 3.88 -13.22 -13.30
CA GLY A 110 4.70 -12.59 -14.32
C GLY A 110 3.87 -12.17 -15.52
N VAL A 111 4.14 -10.96 -16.03
CA VAL A 111 3.46 -10.36 -17.17
C VAL A 111 4.49 -9.87 -18.17
N ALA A 112 4.38 -10.36 -19.43
CA ALA A 112 5.27 -9.97 -20.50
C ALA A 112 4.78 -8.76 -21.31
N LYS A 113 3.47 -8.44 -21.24
CA LYS A 113 2.84 -7.30 -21.91
C LYS A 113 1.64 -6.82 -21.13
N LEU A 114 1.33 -5.52 -21.23
CA LEU A 114 0.16 -4.91 -20.60
C LEU A 114 -0.98 -4.71 -21.61
N GLU A 115 -1.36 -5.75 -22.33
CA GLU A 115 -2.49 -5.71 -23.27
C GLU A 115 -3.82 -5.92 -22.53
N PRO A 116 -4.90 -5.19 -22.88
CA PRO A 116 -6.18 -5.26 -22.14
C PRO A 116 -6.74 -6.68 -21.99
N GLU A 117 -6.58 -7.53 -23.02
CA GLU A 117 -7.02 -8.92 -23.05
C GLU A 117 -6.23 -9.85 -22.12
N SER A 118 -5.05 -9.41 -21.68
CA SER A 118 -4.23 -10.13 -20.69
C SER A 118 -4.77 -10.03 -19.28
N PHE A 119 -5.84 -9.26 -19.08
CA PHE A 119 -6.39 -8.99 -17.76
C PHE A 119 -7.88 -9.24 -17.67
N ARG A 120 -8.32 -9.66 -16.51
CA ARG A 120 -9.74 -9.71 -16.14
C ARG A 120 -10.00 -8.90 -14.88
N ARG A 121 -11.23 -8.44 -14.72
CA ARG A 121 -11.65 -7.81 -13.45
C ARG A 121 -11.90 -8.91 -12.41
N ASN A 122 -11.19 -8.83 -11.30
CA ASN A 122 -11.48 -9.66 -10.13
C ASN A 122 -12.90 -9.37 -9.63
N ARG A 123 -13.72 -10.41 -9.45
CA ARG A 123 -15.15 -10.26 -9.12
C ARG A 123 -15.37 -9.78 -7.68
N GLU A 124 -14.47 -10.11 -6.78
CA GLU A 124 -14.59 -9.81 -5.35
C GLU A 124 -14.11 -8.40 -5.03
N LEU A 125 -12.94 -8.02 -5.51
CA LEU A 125 -12.26 -6.77 -5.15
C LEU A 125 -12.27 -5.72 -6.28
N GLY A 126 -12.65 -6.08 -7.49
CA GLY A 126 -12.82 -5.17 -8.59
C GLY A 126 -11.54 -4.66 -9.27
N PHE A 127 -10.35 -5.05 -8.83
CA PHE A 127 -9.10 -4.73 -9.51
C PHE A 127 -8.87 -5.63 -10.74
N ARG A 128 -7.94 -5.24 -11.61
CA ARG A 128 -7.56 -6.04 -12.77
C ARG A 128 -6.42 -7.00 -12.37
N GLU A 129 -6.61 -8.28 -12.67
CA GLU A 129 -5.62 -9.33 -12.43
C GLU A 129 -5.27 -10.06 -13.72
N PRO A 130 -4.04 -10.59 -13.86
CA PRO A 130 -3.65 -11.36 -15.03
C PRO A 130 -4.55 -12.57 -15.26
N VAL A 131 -4.88 -12.86 -16.55
CA VAL A 131 -5.57 -14.10 -16.96
C VAL A 131 -4.54 -15.21 -17.16
N GLY A 132 -4.98 -16.46 -16.93
CA GLY A 132 -4.12 -17.63 -17.10
C GLY A 132 -3.17 -17.88 -15.92
N GLU A 133 -2.35 -18.92 -16.08
CA GLU A 133 -1.32 -19.29 -15.10
C GLU A 133 0.03 -18.79 -15.62
N GLY A 134 0.35 -17.53 -15.33
CA GLY A 134 1.69 -17.00 -15.54
C GLY A 134 2.67 -17.52 -14.48
N GLU A 135 3.97 -17.45 -14.76
CA GLU A 135 5.01 -17.76 -13.80
C GLU A 135 4.78 -16.94 -12.50
N GLU A 136 4.73 -17.61 -11.35
CA GLU A 136 4.65 -16.90 -10.07
C GLU A 136 6.01 -16.24 -9.76
N ILE A 137 6.01 -14.93 -9.56
CA ILE A 137 7.21 -14.20 -9.16
C ILE A 137 7.33 -14.22 -7.65
N SER A 138 8.27 -15.04 -7.16
CA SER A 138 8.66 -15.07 -5.74
C SER A 138 9.86 -14.16 -5.52
N LEU A 139 9.85 -13.45 -4.39
CA LEU A 139 10.97 -12.61 -3.92
C LEU A 139 11.89 -13.37 -2.95
N SER A 140 11.98 -14.68 -3.09
CA SER A 140 12.80 -15.55 -2.21
C SER A 140 14.27 -15.65 -2.61
N GLY A 141 14.70 -14.91 -3.62
CA GLY A 141 16.10 -14.93 -4.13
C GLY A 141 16.90 -13.71 -3.72
N ASP A 142 18.17 -13.69 -4.10
CA ASP A 142 19.12 -12.58 -3.84
C ASP A 142 19.00 -11.41 -4.83
N ALA A 143 18.11 -11.52 -5.82
CA ALA A 143 17.92 -10.47 -6.81
C ALA A 143 17.16 -9.28 -6.21
N PRO A 144 17.63 -8.04 -6.46
CA PRO A 144 16.92 -6.85 -6.00
C PRO A 144 15.55 -6.72 -6.66
N ALA A 145 14.58 -6.22 -5.90
CA ALA A 145 13.22 -6.00 -6.39
C ALA A 145 12.63 -4.69 -5.86
N VAL A 146 11.89 -3.98 -6.70
CA VAL A 146 11.03 -2.86 -6.30
C VAL A 146 9.59 -3.37 -6.19
N VAL A 147 8.95 -3.09 -5.07
CA VAL A 147 7.54 -3.38 -4.83
C VAL A 147 6.77 -2.08 -4.72
N LEU A 148 5.90 -1.80 -5.68
CA LEU A 148 4.98 -0.69 -5.66
C LEU A 148 3.77 -1.07 -4.81
N VAL A 149 3.56 -0.38 -3.71
CA VAL A 149 2.54 -0.70 -2.72
C VAL A 149 1.40 0.32 -2.81
N PRO A 150 0.20 -0.07 -3.28
CA PRO A 150 -0.94 0.85 -3.30
C PRO A 150 -1.40 1.19 -1.89
N GLY A 151 -1.82 2.43 -1.69
CA GLY A 151 -2.42 2.89 -0.45
C GLY A 151 -3.40 4.03 -0.70
N ARG A 152 -4.35 4.23 0.22
CA ARG A 152 -5.17 5.44 0.23
C ARG A 152 -4.42 6.63 0.81
N ALA A 153 -3.55 6.36 1.79
CA ALA A 153 -2.64 7.34 2.38
C ALA A 153 -1.44 6.63 2.99
N PHE A 154 -0.36 7.38 3.17
CA PHE A 154 0.82 6.98 3.90
C PHE A 154 1.18 8.08 4.90
N ASP A 155 1.67 7.69 6.07
CA ASP A 155 2.24 8.63 7.02
C ASP A 155 3.78 8.73 6.85
N PRO A 156 4.41 9.77 7.40
CA PRO A 156 5.86 9.95 7.30
C PRO A 156 6.69 8.83 7.97
N ALA A 157 6.09 8.03 8.84
CA ALA A 157 6.73 6.87 9.47
C ALA A 157 6.60 5.58 8.63
N GLY A 158 5.96 5.66 7.45
CA GLY A 158 5.72 4.52 6.56
C GLY A 158 4.48 3.71 6.91
N GLY A 159 3.65 4.18 7.83
CA GLY A 159 2.35 3.59 8.09
C GLY A 159 1.42 3.73 6.88
N ARG A 160 0.71 2.67 6.52
CA ARG A 160 -0.14 2.59 5.35
C ARG A 160 -1.62 2.49 5.70
N LEU A 161 -2.43 3.29 5.08
CA LEU A 161 -3.89 3.16 5.08
C LEU A 161 -4.32 2.46 3.77
N GLY A 162 -4.67 1.19 3.87
CA GLY A 162 -5.22 0.41 2.75
C GLY A 162 -6.75 0.46 2.71
N ARG A 163 -7.34 -0.30 1.78
CA ARG A 163 -8.81 -0.41 1.58
C ARG A 163 -9.53 -1.26 2.62
N GLY A 164 -8.81 -1.93 3.54
CA GLY A 164 -9.39 -2.72 4.64
C GLY A 164 -9.29 -4.24 4.48
N GLY A 165 -9.04 -4.78 3.28
CA GLY A 165 -8.94 -6.22 3.05
C GLY A 165 -7.68 -6.90 3.59
N GLY A 166 -6.64 -6.13 3.96
CA GLY A 166 -5.41 -6.64 4.58
C GLY A 166 -4.50 -7.47 3.67
N TYR A 167 -4.79 -7.57 2.37
CA TYR A 167 -4.00 -8.39 1.43
C TYR A 167 -2.54 -7.96 1.35
N TYR A 168 -2.29 -6.68 1.13
CA TYR A 168 -0.93 -6.14 1.12
C TYR A 168 -0.26 -6.21 2.49
N ASP A 169 -1.00 -6.06 3.59
CA ASP A 169 -0.43 -6.13 4.94
C ASP A 169 0.07 -7.55 5.24
N ARG A 170 -0.68 -8.58 4.82
CA ARG A 170 -0.23 -9.98 4.92
C ARG A 170 0.97 -10.25 4.03
N PHE A 171 0.94 -9.81 2.78
CA PHE A 171 2.06 -9.98 1.84
C PHE A 171 3.33 -9.30 2.36
N LEU A 172 3.26 -8.05 2.80
CA LEU A 172 4.39 -7.31 3.36
C LEU A 172 4.91 -7.95 4.67
N GLY A 173 4.02 -8.52 5.48
CA GLY A 173 4.39 -9.32 6.66
C GLY A 173 5.24 -10.53 6.28
N THR A 174 4.89 -11.23 5.21
CA THR A 174 5.68 -12.36 4.68
C THR A 174 7.07 -11.91 4.22
N LEU A 175 7.16 -10.79 3.49
CA LEU A 175 8.46 -10.23 3.07
C LEU A 175 9.34 -9.83 4.27
N SER A 176 8.76 -9.27 5.31
CA SER A 176 9.47 -8.93 6.55
C SER A 176 10.07 -10.16 7.22
N LEU A 177 9.34 -11.27 7.26
CA LEU A 177 9.84 -12.54 7.78
C LEU A 177 10.97 -13.13 6.94
N LEU A 178 10.91 -13.03 5.62
CA LEU A 178 11.98 -13.47 4.72
C LEU A 178 13.27 -12.67 4.98
N ARG A 179 13.16 -11.35 5.12
CA ARG A 179 14.29 -10.46 5.44
C ARG A 179 14.93 -10.76 6.79
N SER A 180 14.15 -11.13 7.80
CA SER A 180 14.65 -11.48 9.13
C SER A 180 15.38 -12.82 9.17
N ARG A 181 14.99 -13.77 8.31
CA ARG A 181 15.64 -15.07 8.19
C ARG A 181 16.98 -15.03 7.44
N GLY A 182 17.14 -14.07 6.52
CA GLY A 182 18.40 -13.85 5.78
C GLY A 182 19.48 -13.08 6.56
N ARG A 183 19.18 -12.55 7.74
CA ARG A 183 20.20 -11.96 8.61
C ARG A 183 21.03 -13.07 9.26
N ALA A 184 22.26 -13.25 8.76
CA ALA A 184 23.28 -14.08 9.35
C ALA A 184 23.51 -13.75 10.83
N ARG A 185 23.96 -14.77 11.58
CA ARG A 185 24.27 -14.68 13.03
C ARG A 185 25.14 -13.48 13.38
N PRO A 186 24.93 -12.83 14.55
CA PRO A 186 25.83 -11.79 15.03
C PRO A 186 27.25 -12.38 15.20
N GLY A 187 28.21 -11.89 14.43
CA GLY A 187 29.61 -12.27 14.59
C GLY A 187 30.40 -12.60 13.33
N SER A 188 29.81 -12.69 12.14
CA SER A 188 30.55 -12.84 10.88
C SER A 188 30.46 -11.55 10.06
N PHE A 189 31.52 -10.78 10.04
CA PHE A 189 31.75 -9.69 9.07
C PHE A 189 32.18 -10.32 7.74
N ASP A 190 31.24 -10.83 6.95
CA ASP A 190 31.48 -11.09 5.54
C ASP A 190 30.89 -9.96 4.72
N ALA A 191 31.76 -9.07 4.25
CA ALA A 191 31.42 -7.92 3.41
C ALA A 191 30.96 -8.28 1.98
N ALA A 192 30.59 -9.54 1.73
CA ALA A 192 30.17 -10.07 0.42
C ALA A 192 28.79 -10.76 0.45
N SER A 193 28.03 -10.64 1.52
CA SER A 193 26.67 -11.14 1.56
C SER A 193 25.74 -10.14 0.86
N SER A 194 25.44 -10.39 -0.42
CA SER A 194 24.41 -9.66 -1.18
C SER A 194 23.05 -9.93 -0.53
N THR A 195 22.69 -9.06 0.40
CA THR A 195 21.35 -9.09 1.01
C THR A 195 20.37 -8.66 -0.06
N SER A 196 19.44 -9.52 -0.46
CA SER A 196 18.37 -9.21 -1.41
C SER A 196 17.73 -7.88 -1.04
N GLN A 197 17.94 -6.87 -1.87
CA GLN A 197 17.44 -5.53 -1.60
C GLN A 197 16.01 -5.40 -2.13
N ILE A 198 15.03 -5.68 -1.28
CA ILE A 198 13.63 -5.41 -1.59
C ILE A 198 13.31 -3.98 -1.15
N ILE A 199 12.94 -3.15 -2.10
CA ILE A 199 12.58 -1.74 -1.89
C ILE A 199 11.08 -1.60 -2.00
N LEU A 200 10.47 -1.07 -0.96
CA LEU A 200 9.03 -0.80 -0.92
C LEU A 200 8.78 0.67 -1.25
N VAL A 201 7.98 0.93 -2.27
CA VAL A 201 7.58 2.28 -2.68
C VAL A 201 6.08 2.42 -2.49
N GLY A 202 5.66 3.21 -1.52
CA GLY A 202 4.27 3.55 -1.29
C GLY A 202 3.75 4.47 -2.39
N VAL A 203 2.57 4.16 -2.94
CA VAL A 203 1.94 4.91 -4.02
C VAL A 203 0.56 5.36 -3.61
N ALA A 204 0.36 6.68 -3.53
CA ALA A 204 -0.94 7.32 -3.28
C ALA A 204 -0.96 8.70 -3.92
N PHE A 205 -2.17 9.24 -4.17
CA PHE A 205 -2.33 10.65 -4.51
C PHE A 205 -2.03 11.53 -3.29
N SER A 206 -1.58 12.76 -3.56
CA SER A 206 -1.46 13.82 -2.56
C SER A 206 -2.81 14.54 -2.44
N VAL A 207 -3.59 14.27 -1.38
CA VAL A 207 -4.94 14.80 -1.17
C VAL A 207 -5.14 15.37 0.23
#